data_32f0569fb39bbc6471d840b59d498746
#
_entry.id   32f0569fb39bbc6471d840b59d498746
#
_cell.length_a   1.000
_cell.length_b   1.000
_cell.length_c   1.000
_cell.angle_alpha   90.00
_cell.angle_beta   90.00
_cell.angle_gamma   90.00
#
_symmetry.space_group_name_H-M   'P 1'
#
loop_
_entity.id
_entity.type
_entity.pdbx_description
1 polymer ?
#
loop_
_entity_poly.entity_id
_entity_poly.type
_entity_poly.pdbx_seq_one_letter_code
_entity_poly.pdbx_strand_id
1 'polypeptide(L)'
;MARSLNVVQTCGEPRGYVPGVRQLLVLAALLLVAGALTAGCGGGGKAAAEPPPSFAGAALKPPKTTPDFSLSDAHGQKISLSQQRGKLVLVTFIYTHCPDVCPLITQNLNDALQQLGAKRNEVSVLAVSVDPRGDTAKAVRTYEKLHHLLPEFHYLIGSRPDLLRVWKAWESLRSPATPSWSTTRRTRCSSTAQARAA
;
A
#
# COMPACT_ATOMS: atom_id res chain seq x y z
N MET A 1 -15.84 52.02 16.31
CA MET A 1 -16.81 52.84 15.60
C MET A 1 -16.48 52.85 14.13
N ALA A 2 -17.33 52.31 13.31
CA ALA A 2 -17.68 52.68 11.94
C ALA A 2 -18.31 51.44 11.26
N ARG A 3 -19.63 51.51 11.15
CA ARG A 3 -20.48 50.59 10.37
C ARG A 3 -20.30 50.90 8.88
N SER A 4 -20.09 49.90 8.07
CA SER A 4 -20.31 49.96 6.61
C SER A 4 -21.50 49.11 6.26
N LEU A 5 -22.56 49.77 5.85
CA LEU A 5 -23.77 49.21 5.27
C LEU A 5 -23.50 48.87 3.79
N ASN A 6 -23.64 47.61 3.40
CA ASN A 6 -23.73 47.25 1.97
C ASN A 6 -25.18 47.22 1.54
N VAL A 7 -25.44 48.12 0.65
CA VAL A 7 -26.72 48.28 -0.10
C VAL A 7 -26.83 47.17 -1.11
N VAL A 8 -27.86 46.32 -0.97
CA VAL A 8 -28.26 45.38 -2.01
C VAL A 8 -29.13 46.11 -3.03
N GLN A 9 -28.63 46.28 -4.23
CA GLN A 9 -29.42 46.74 -5.36
C GLN A 9 -30.19 45.58 -5.96
N THR A 10 -31.49 45.61 -5.82
CA THR A 10 -32.43 44.77 -6.56
C THR A 10 -32.65 45.37 -7.95
N CYS A 11 -32.13 44.72 -8.99
CA CYS A 11 -32.50 45.06 -10.39
C CYS A 11 -33.80 44.36 -10.76
N GLY A 12 -34.71 45.18 -11.27
CA GLY A 12 -36.09 44.84 -11.54
C GLY A 12 -36.26 43.84 -12.71
N GLU A 13 -37.36 43.11 -12.62
CA GLU A 13 -37.85 42.21 -13.66
C GLU A 13 -38.30 42.99 -14.92
N PRO A 14 -37.94 42.54 -16.10
CA PRO A 14 -38.58 43.03 -17.33
C PRO A 14 -39.85 42.23 -17.66
N ARG A 15 -40.87 43.02 -17.84
CA ARG A 15 -42.23 42.72 -18.31
C ARG A 15 -42.35 41.64 -19.39
N GLY A 16 -43.44 40.94 -19.28
CA GLY A 16 -43.97 39.87 -20.12
C GLY A 16 -43.69 39.99 -21.61
N TYR A 17 -43.01 38.97 -22.08
CA TYR A 17 -42.80 38.73 -23.50
C TYR A 17 -43.81 37.69 -24.01
N VAL A 18 -44.70 38.12 -24.90
CA VAL A 18 -45.65 37.23 -25.59
C VAL A 18 -44.87 36.56 -26.74
N PRO A 19 -44.75 35.25 -26.77
CA PRO A 19 -43.99 34.59 -27.83
C PRO A 19 -44.74 34.67 -29.15
N GLY A 20 -44.21 35.47 -30.06
CA GLY A 20 -44.73 35.52 -31.42
C GLY A 20 -44.44 34.23 -32.19
N VAL A 21 -45.23 34.01 -33.25
CA VAL A 21 -45.19 32.80 -34.13
C VAL A 21 -43.74 32.43 -34.55
N ARG A 22 -42.86 33.42 -34.68
CA ARG A 22 -41.42 33.21 -34.99
C ARG A 22 -40.68 32.40 -33.91
N GLN A 23 -41.04 32.58 -32.66
CA GLN A 23 -40.40 31.89 -31.54
C GLN A 23 -40.85 30.44 -31.47
N LEU A 24 -42.12 30.16 -31.82
CA LEU A 24 -42.64 28.80 -31.95
C LEU A 24 -41.95 28.02 -33.07
N LEU A 25 -41.64 28.69 -34.20
CA LEU A 25 -40.93 28.08 -35.32
C LEU A 25 -39.46 27.79 -34.99
N VAL A 26 -38.80 28.65 -34.24
CA VAL A 26 -37.42 28.43 -33.77
C VAL A 26 -37.35 27.25 -32.75
N LEU A 27 -38.30 27.16 -31.83
CA LEU A 27 -38.38 26.05 -30.90
C LEU A 27 -38.69 24.72 -31.58
N ALA A 28 -39.56 24.71 -32.58
CA ALA A 28 -39.84 23.52 -33.38
C ALA A 28 -38.62 23.08 -34.20
N ALA A 29 -37.86 24.01 -34.76
CA ALA A 29 -36.62 23.71 -35.49
C ALA A 29 -35.52 23.16 -34.55
N LEU A 30 -35.38 23.69 -33.32
CA LEU A 30 -34.43 23.19 -32.32
C LEU A 30 -34.79 21.79 -31.81
N LEU A 31 -36.08 21.46 -31.67
CA LEU A 31 -36.54 20.12 -31.31
C LEU A 31 -36.29 19.09 -32.42
N LEU A 32 -36.41 19.47 -33.69
CA LEU A 32 -36.09 18.58 -34.82
C LEU A 32 -34.59 18.32 -34.96
N VAL A 33 -33.73 19.29 -34.65
CA VAL A 33 -32.27 19.13 -34.66
C VAL A 33 -31.83 18.27 -33.44
N ALA A 34 -32.46 18.41 -32.29
CA ALA A 34 -32.16 17.60 -31.10
C ALA A 34 -32.55 16.13 -31.29
N GLY A 35 -33.63 15.86 -32.06
CA GLY A 35 -34.06 14.50 -32.37
C GLY A 35 -33.16 13.74 -33.36
N ALA A 36 -32.43 14.46 -34.22
CA ALA A 36 -31.52 13.83 -35.20
C ALA A 36 -30.14 13.42 -34.61
N LEU A 37 -29.78 13.90 -33.43
CA LEU A 37 -28.51 13.60 -32.78
C LEU A 37 -28.53 12.34 -31.89
N THR A 38 -29.70 11.69 -31.68
CA THR A 38 -29.81 10.49 -30.87
C THR A 38 -29.74 9.15 -31.63
N ALA A 39 -29.65 9.21 -32.98
CA ALA A 39 -29.58 8.02 -33.82
C ALA A 39 -28.14 7.73 -34.28
N GLY A 40 -27.22 7.67 -33.31
CA GLY A 40 -25.84 7.35 -33.67
C GLY A 40 -25.09 6.69 -32.53
N CYS A 41 -24.74 5.44 -32.78
CA CYS A 41 -23.80 4.57 -32.01
C CYS A 41 -24.37 3.69 -30.94
N GLY A 42 -25.17 2.69 -31.33
CA GLY A 42 -25.13 1.39 -30.72
C GLY A 42 -23.84 0.65 -31.07
N GLY A 43 -22.69 1.21 -30.73
CA GLY A 43 -21.42 0.49 -30.71
C GLY A 43 -21.34 -0.24 -29.38
N GLY A 44 -21.59 -1.56 -29.36
CA GLY A 44 -21.25 -2.43 -28.24
C GLY A 44 -19.74 -2.41 -28.02
N GLY A 45 -19.23 -1.35 -27.36
CA GLY A 45 -17.90 -1.35 -26.82
C GLY A 45 -17.86 -2.48 -25.79
N LYS A 46 -17.22 -3.61 -26.14
CA LYS A 46 -16.68 -4.52 -25.13
C LYS A 46 -15.95 -3.59 -24.16
N ALA A 47 -16.45 -3.51 -22.93
CA ALA A 47 -15.72 -2.87 -21.86
C ALA A 47 -14.33 -3.48 -21.92
N ALA A 48 -13.32 -2.69 -22.29
CA ALA A 48 -11.95 -3.11 -22.24
C ALA A 48 -11.76 -3.51 -20.78
N ALA A 49 -11.51 -4.81 -20.53
CA ALA A 49 -11.19 -5.29 -19.20
C ALA A 49 -10.06 -4.39 -18.69
N GLU A 50 -10.27 -3.72 -17.56
CA GLU A 50 -9.23 -2.93 -16.94
C GLU A 50 -7.99 -3.82 -16.86
N PRO A 51 -6.80 -3.33 -17.31
CA PRO A 51 -5.59 -4.11 -17.18
C PRO A 51 -5.46 -4.53 -15.73
N PRO A 52 -5.11 -5.79 -15.45
CA PRO A 52 -4.97 -6.27 -14.09
C PRO A 52 -4.04 -5.31 -13.34
N PRO A 53 -4.37 -4.93 -12.10
CA PRO A 53 -3.60 -3.95 -11.33
C PRO A 53 -2.13 -4.34 -11.40
N SER A 54 -1.28 -3.42 -11.90
CA SER A 54 0.14 -3.66 -12.02
C SER A 54 0.71 -3.85 -10.61
N PHE A 55 1.08 -5.08 -10.27
CA PHE A 55 1.70 -5.38 -8.98
C PHE A 55 3.09 -4.75 -8.94
N ALA A 56 3.32 -3.81 -8.02
CA ALA A 56 4.57 -3.06 -7.91
C ALA A 56 5.74 -3.88 -7.32
N GLY A 57 5.51 -5.14 -6.91
CA GLY A 57 6.49 -6.02 -6.32
C GLY A 57 6.93 -7.16 -7.24
N ALA A 58 7.97 -7.88 -6.83
CA ALA A 58 8.40 -9.09 -7.52
C ALA A 58 7.47 -10.26 -7.19
N ALA A 59 6.90 -10.88 -8.21
CA ALA A 59 6.15 -12.12 -8.06
C ALA A 59 7.07 -13.33 -8.17
N LEU A 60 7.00 -14.27 -7.21
CA LEU A 60 7.72 -15.53 -7.30
C LEU A 60 7.05 -16.42 -8.36
N LYS A 61 7.79 -16.77 -9.39
CA LYS A 61 7.33 -17.67 -10.46
C LYS A 61 8.33 -18.84 -10.62
N PRO A 62 7.91 -20.10 -10.42
CA PRO A 62 6.58 -20.53 -9.97
C PRO A 62 6.30 -20.12 -8.50
N PRO A 63 5.01 -20.06 -8.09
CA PRO A 63 4.66 -19.82 -6.70
C PRO A 63 5.34 -20.84 -5.79
N LYS A 64 5.93 -20.35 -4.69
CA LYS A 64 6.54 -21.23 -3.69
C LYS A 64 5.58 -21.44 -2.53
N THR A 65 5.56 -22.65 -1.98
CA THR A 65 4.86 -22.92 -0.74
C THR A 65 5.53 -22.15 0.40
N THR A 66 4.75 -21.36 1.11
CA THR A 66 5.21 -20.61 2.27
C THR A 66 5.37 -21.55 3.46
N PRO A 67 6.53 -21.55 4.14
CA PRO A 67 6.71 -22.31 5.37
C PRO A 67 5.73 -21.83 6.45
N ASP A 68 5.01 -22.76 7.10
CA ASP A 68 4.18 -22.43 8.25
C ASP A 68 5.03 -22.18 9.48
N PHE A 69 4.51 -21.34 10.36
CA PHE A 69 5.10 -21.09 11.68
C PHE A 69 4.01 -20.74 12.70
N SER A 70 4.32 -20.91 13.95
CA SER A 70 3.49 -20.51 15.08
C SER A 70 4.36 -19.84 16.14
N LEU A 71 4.08 -18.60 16.44
CA LEU A 71 4.76 -17.78 17.44
C LEU A 71 3.72 -17.12 18.37
N SER A 72 4.17 -16.53 19.44
CA SER A 72 3.30 -15.76 20.34
C SER A 72 3.45 -14.26 20.09
N ASP A 73 2.41 -13.50 20.30
CA ASP A 73 2.50 -12.06 20.40
C ASP A 73 2.94 -11.59 21.80
N ALA A 74 3.03 -10.29 22.00
CA ALA A 74 3.41 -9.70 23.28
C ALA A 74 2.32 -9.81 24.37
N HIS A 75 1.11 -10.27 24.01
CA HIS A 75 -0.02 -10.49 24.90
C HIS A 75 -0.20 -11.97 25.27
N GLY A 76 0.67 -12.85 24.73
CA GLY A 76 0.62 -14.29 24.97
C GLY A 76 -0.32 -15.05 24.02
N GLN A 77 -0.93 -14.38 23.04
CA GLN A 77 -1.75 -15.03 22.05
C GLN A 77 -0.88 -15.77 21.05
N LYS A 78 -1.19 -17.04 20.81
CA LYS A 78 -0.49 -17.86 19.82
C LYS A 78 -1.08 -17.64 18.43
N ILE A 79 -0.22 -17.24 17.50
CA ILE A 79 -0.60 -16.91 16.13
C ILE A 79 0.21 -17.77 15.17
N SER A 80 -0.47 -18.46 14.25
CA SER A 80 0.18 -19.23 13.19
C SER A 80 -0.21 -18.69 11.81
N LEU A 81 0.68 -18.85 10.84
CA LEU A 81 0.41 -18.48 9.46
C LEU A 81 -0.77 -19.28 8.90
N SER A 82 -0.87 -20.57 9.23
CA SER A 82 -1.99 -21.44 8.81
C SER A 82 -3.36 -20.99 9.31
N GLN A 83 -3.44 -20.31 10.45
CA GLN A 83 -4.69 -19.74 10.99
C GLN A 83 -5.15 -18.50 10.21
N GLN A 84 -4.30 -17.90 9.39
CA GLN A 84 -4.62 -16.71 8.60
C GLN A 84 -5.17 -17.05 7.20
N ARG A 85 -5.53 -18.31 6.95
CA ARG A 85 -6.11 -18.73 5.66
C ARG A 85 -7.38 -17.93 5.35
N GLY A 86 -7.51 -17.52 4.09
CA GLY A 86 -8.62 -16.66 3.64
C GLY A 86 -8.36 -15.17 3.77
N LYS A 87 -7.25 -14.77 4.42
CA LYS A 87 -6.80 -13.38 4.49
C LYS A 87 -5.59 -13.13 3.60
N LEU A 88 -5.41 -11.90 3.20
CA LEU A 88 -4.13 -11.42 2.65
C LEU A 88 -3.13 -11.29 3.80
N VAL A 89 -2.05 -12.06 3.76
CA VAL A 89 -1.05 -12.03 4.83
C VAL A 89 0.22 -11.33 4.37
N LEU A 90 0.63 -10.33 5.13
CA LEU A 90 1.90 -9.62 4.97
C LEU A 90 2.86 -10.10 6.06
N VAL A 91 3.98 -10.69 5.69
CA VAL A 91 5.01 -11.10 6.65
C VAL A 91 6.22 -10.18 6.53
N THR A 92 6.64 -9.61 7.64
CA THR A 92 7.84 -8.76 7.72
C THR A 92 8.71 -9.17 8.90
N PHE A 93 9.98 -8.74 8.90
CA PHE A 93 10.97 -9.04 9.91
C PHE A 93 11.53 -7.74 10.47
N ILE A 94 11.26 -7.47 11.75
CA ILE A 94 11.62 -6.20 12.41
C ILE A 94 12.13 -6.43 13.83
N TYR A 95 12.66 -5.38 14.47
CA TYR A 95 12.99 -5.37 15.90
C TYR A 95 12.72 -3.99 16.51
N THR A 96 12.38 -3.96 17.81
CA THR A 96 11.91 -2.74 18.50
C THR A 96 12.96 -1.64 18.63
N HIS A 97 14.23 -1.99 18.68
CA HIS A 97 15.34 -1.04 18.86
C HIS A 97 15.99 -0.62 17.53
N CYS A 98 15.33 -0.89 16.40
CA CYS A 98 15.82 -0.46 15.10
C CYS A 98 15.72 1.07 14.98
N PRO A 99 16.85 1.77 14.72
CA PRO A 99 16.85 3.23 14.70
C PRO A 99 16.34 3.84 13.39
N ASP A 100 16.09 3.03 12.36
CA ASP A 100 15.90 3.53 10.99
C ASP A 100 14.70 2.87 10.29
N VAL A 101 14.93 1.79 9.59
CA VAL A 101 13.98 1.23 8.62
C VAL A 101 12.76 0.54 9.24
N CYS A 102 12.89 -0.07 10.42
CA CYS A 102 11.78 -0.81 11.03
C CYS A 102 10.60 0.08 11.44
N PRO A 103 10.80 1.26 12.06
CA PRO A 103 9.71 2.20 12.32
C PRO A 103 9.00 2.63 11.04
N LEU A 104 9.75 2.89 9.96
CA LEU A 104 9.19 3.28 8.67
C LEU A 104 8.33 2.15 8.05
N ILE A 105 8.83 0.90 8.06
CA ILE A 105 8.06 -0.26 7.59
C ILE A 105 6.79 -0.41 8.41
N THR A 106 6.89 -0.33 9.72
CA THR A 106 5.76 -0.46 10.64
C THR A 106 4.70 0.59 10.35
N GLN A 107 5.11 1.85 10.23
CA GLN A 107 4.19 2.94 9.95
C GLN A 107 3.51 2.78 8.60
N ASN A 108 4.26 2.51 7.53
CA ASN A 108 3.68 2.30 6.21
C ASN A 108 2.65 1.16 6.17
N LEU A 109 2.92 0.05 6.86
CA LEU A 109 1.98 -1.07 6.94
C LEU A 109 0.74 -0.73 7.77
N ASN A 110 0.92 -0.02 8.89
CA ASN A 110 -0.19 0.41 9.73
C ASN A 110 -1.08 1.45 9.03
N ASP A 111 -0.48 2.40 8.31
CA ASP A 111 -1.21 3.39 7.51
C ASP A 111 -1.98 2.71 6.37
N ALA A 112 -1.39 1.69 5.73
CA ALA A 112 -2.09 0.90 4.72
C ALA A 112 -3.33 0.19 5.30
N LEU A 113 -3.21 -0.40 6.50
CA LEU A 113 -4.35 -0.98 7.21
C LEU A 113 -5.42 0.07 7.53
N GLN A 114 -5.04 1.28 7.94
CA GLN A 114 -5.98 2.38 8.19
C GLN A 114 -6.73 2.77 6.90
N GLN A 115 -6.02 2.90 5.78
CA GLN A 115 -6.61 3.27 4.49
C GLN A 115 -7.59 2.23 3.96
N LEU A 116 -7.41 0.95 4.30
CA LEU A 116 -8.34 -0.13 3.94
C LEU A 116 -9.71 -0.02 4.65
N GLY A 117 -9.79 0.73 5.75
CA GLY A 117 -11.03 0.88 6.50
C GLY A 117 -11.64 -0.47 6.93
N ALA A 118 -12.86 -0.74 6.56
CA ALA A 118 -13.54 -2.01 6.92
C ALA A 118 -12.88 -3.25 6.28
N LYS A 119 -12.22 -3.11 5.13
CA LYS A 119 -11.53 -4.22 4.46
C LYS A 119 -10.26 -4.69 5.16
N ARG A 120 -9.76 -3.94 6.16
CA ARG A 120 -8.58 -4.37 6.93
C ARG A 120 -8.77 -5.72 7.62
N ASN A 121 -10.01 -6.10 7.94
CA ASN A 121 -10.31 -7.41 8.52
C ASN A 121 -9.94 -8.59 7.61
N GLU A 122 -9.79 -8.35 6.30
CA GLU A 122 -9.35 -9.32 5.30
C GLU A 122 -7.82 -9.39 5.19
N VAL A 123 -7.11 -8.57 5.95
CA VAL A 123 -5.64 -8.47 5.95
C VAL A 123 -5.10 -8.83 7.31
N SER A 124 -3.92 -9.44 7.36
CA SER A 124 -3.17 -9.70 8.59
C SER A 124 -1.70 -9.37 8.35
N VAL A 125 -1.12 -8.53 9.21
CA VAL A 125 0.31 -8.23 9.21
C VAL A 125 0.97 -9.03 10.31
N LEU A 126 1.92 -9.89 9.96
CA LEU A 126 2.72 -10.70 10.86
C LEU A 126 4.16 -10.18 10.88
N ALA A 127 4.48 -9.35 11.87
CA ALA A 127 5.81 -8.80 12.06
C ALA A 127 6.61 -9.72 13.00
N VAL A 128 7.52 -10.48 12.43
CA VAL A 128 8.34 -11.46 13.18
C VAL A 128 9.59 -10.77 13.74
N SER A 129 9.81 -10.91 15.03
CA SER A 129 11.01 -10.39 15.69
C SER A 129 12.30 -11.00 15.10
N VAL A 130 13.34 -10.17 14.97
CA VAL A 130 14.71 -10.60 14.66
C VAL A 130 15.68 -10.38 15.81
N ASP A 131 15.21 -9.87 16.95
CA ASP A 131 15.99 -9.68 18.18
C ASP A 131 15.34 -10.36 19.40
N PRO A 132 15.55 -11.66 19.59
CA PRO A 132 14.93 -12.39 20.71
C PRO A 132 15.36 -11.91 22.10
N ARG A 133 16.41 -11.08 22.21
CA ARG A 133 16.86 -10.52 23.48
C ARG A 133 16.24 -9.16 23.77
N GLY A 134 16.20 -8.28 22.79
CA GLY A 134 15.65 -6.93 22.91
C GLY A 134 14.12 -6.92 22.86
N ASP A 135 13.51 -7.75 22.02
CA ASP A 135 12.07 -7.80 21.81
C ASP A 135 11.34 -8.61 22.90
N THR A 136 11.45 -8.11 24.13
CA THR A 136 10.65 -8.65 25.24
C THR A 136 9.17 -8.26 25.06
N ALA A 137 8.26 -9.01 25.69
CA ALA A 137 6.84 -8.66 25.67
C ALA A 137 6.56 -7.22 26.13
N LYS A 138 7.35 -6.72 27.10
CA LYS A 138 7.25 -5.32 27.55
C LYS A 138 7.70 -4.33 26.47
N ALA A 139 8.84 -4.58 25.83
CA ALA A 139 9.38 -3.72 24.78
C ALA A 139 8.42 -3.64 23.58
N VAL A 140 7.88 -4.81 23.18
CA VAL A 140 6.93 -4.87 22.07
C VAL A 140 5.63 -4.14 22.39
N ARG A 141 5.04 -4.33 23.57
CA ARG A 141 3.84 -3.54 23.97
C ARG A 141 4.08 -2.03 24.02
N THR A 142 5.31 -1.61 24.37
CA THR A 142 5.67 -0.18 24.30
C THR A 142 5.75 0.29 22.86
N TYR A 143 6.33 -0.51 21.97
CA TYR A 143 6.43 -0.24 20.54
C TYR A 143 5.04 -0.17 19.88
N GLU A 144 4.16 -1.12 20.16
CA GLU A 144 2.77 -1.15 19.69
C GLU A 144 2.01 0.14 20.05
N LYS A 145 2.15 0.58 21.30
CA LYS A 145 1.54 1.84 21.77
C LYS A 145 2.13 3.07 21.10
N LEU A 146 3.46 3.12 20.96
CA LEU A 146 4.17 4.24 20.34
C LEU A 146 3.77 4.44 18.89
N HIS A 147 3.59 3.35 18.17
CA HIS A 147 3.23 3.36 16.74
C HIS A 147 1.73 3.23 16.48
N HIS A 148 0.89 3.23 17.54
CA HIS A 148 -0.57 3.12 17.45
C HIS A 148 -1.03 1.96 16.55
N LEU A 149 -0.43 0.78 16.74
CA LEU A 149 -0.68 -0.37 15.87
C LEU A 149 -2.13 -0.85 15.95
N LEU A 150 -2.70 -1.15 14.79
CA LEU A 150 -4.04 -1.70 14.66
C LEU A 150 -4.06 -3.19 15.06
N PRO A 151 -5.23 -3.74 15.44
CA PRO A 151 -5.37 -5.13 15.87
C PRO A 151 -4.94 -6.16 14.81
N GLU A 152 -4.99 -5.81 13.53
CA GLU A 152 -4.57 -6.66 12.42
C GLU A 152 -3.05 -6.71 12.24
N PHE A 153 -2.30 -5.88 12.97
CA PHE A 153 -0.85 -5.87 13.01
C PHE A 153 -0.37 -6.67 14.22
N HIS A 154 0.10 -7.89 14.00
CA HIS A 154 0.59 -8.78 15.04
C HIS A 154 2.12 -8.76 15.13
N TYR A 155 2.65 -8.28 16.23
CA TYR A 155 4.08 -8.33 16.51
C TYR A 155 4.41 -9.65 17.21
N LEU A 156 5.13 -10.54 16.52
CA LEU A 156 5.39 -11.90 16.96
C LEU A 156 6.78 -12.06 17.56
N ILE A 157 6.81 -12.60 18.74
CA ILE A 157 8.03 -12.89 19.53
C ILE A 157 8.14 -14.38 19.80
N GLY A 158 9.32 -14.82 20.20
CA GLY A 158 9.54 -16.21 20.55
C GLY A 158 10.93 -16.45 21.10
N SER A 159 11.20 -17.70 21.51
CA SER A 159 12.54 -18.10 21.89
C SER A 159 13.49 -18.01 20.68
N ARG A 160 14.78 -17.84 20.95
CA ARG A 160 15.79 -17.83 19.87
C ARG A 160 15.72 -19.07 18.97
N PRO A 161 15.57 -20.30 19.47
CA PRO A 161 15.42 -21.48 18.63
C PRO A 161 14.17 -21.41 17.73
N ASP A 162 13.03 -20.92 18.24
CA ASP A 162 11.80 -20.80 17.48
C ASP A 162 11.94 -19.80 16.34
N LEU A 163 12.46 -18.61 16.65
CA LEU A 163 12.69 -17.56 15.65
C LEU A 163 13.72 -17.99 14.60
N LEU A 164 14.80 -18.69 15.00
CA LEU A 164 15.78 -19.22 14.03
C LEU A 164 15.16 -20.20 13.03
N ARG A 165 14.19 -21.04 13.48
CA ARG A 165 13.47 -21.94 12.54
C ARG A 165 12.68 -21.14 11.50
N VAL A 166 11.98 -20.10 11.94
CA VAL A 166 11.22 -19.23 11.04
C VAL A 166 12.14 -18.50 10.06
N TRP A 167 13.20 -17.88 10.54
CA TRP A 167 14.14 -17.15 9.68
C TRP A 167 14.77 -18.03 8.62
N LYS A 168 15.28 -19.22 8.99
CA LYS A 168 15.85 -20.18 8.03
C LYS A 168 14.84 -20.66 6.99
N ALA A 169 13.60 -20.97 7.42
CA ALA A 169 12.56 -21.41 6.53
C ALA A 169 12.20 -20.33 5.51
N TRP A 170 12.12 -19.07 5.95
CA TRP A 170 11.77 -17.93 5.09
C TRP A 170 12.93 -17.44 4.23
N GLU A 171 14.18 -17.62 4.66
CA GLU A 171 15.37 -17.34 3.83
C GLU A 171 15.36 -18.18 2.53
N SER A 172 14.87 -19.41 2.57
CA SER A 172 14.74 -20.28 1.40
C SER A 172 13.78 -19.77 0.33
N LEU A 173 12.90 -18.82 0.68
CA LEU A 173 12.00 -18.16 -0.28
C LEU A 173 12.70 -17.06 -1.07
N ARG A 174 13.86 -16.56 -0.62
CA ARG A 174 14.62 -15.57 -1.36
C ARG A 174 15.00 -16.15 -2.73
N SER A 175 14.68 -15.43 -3.77
CA SER A 175 15.05 -15.84 -5.13
C SER A 175 16.57 -15.86 -5.25
N PRO A 176 17.18 -16.91 -5.85
CA PRO A 176 18.63 -16.92 -6.11
C PRO A 176 19.08 -15.85 -7.10
N ALA A 177 18.15 -15.06 -7.65
CA ALA A 177 18.42 -14.05 -8.66
C ALA A 177 18.73 -12.65 -8.10
N THR A 178 18.79 -12.43 -6.79
CA THR A 178 19.40 -11.20 -6.29
C THR A 178 20.91 -11.38 -6.30
N PRO A 179 21.65 -10.63 -7.11
CA PRO A 179 23.12 -10.66 -7.01
C PRO A 179 23.49 -10.30 -5.59
N SER A 180 24.17 -11.19 -4.89
CA SER A 180 24.82 -10.84 -3.65
C SER A 180 25.84 -9.76 -3.99
N TRP A 181 25.54 -8.53 -3.63
CA TRP A 181 26.54 -7.46 -3.73
C TRP A 181 27.61 -7.53 -2.63
N SER A 182 27.73 -8.66 -1.98
CA SER A 182 28.86 -9.01 -1.13
C SER A 182 30.08 -9.49 -1.87
N THR A 183 30.08 -9.50 -3.23
CA THR A 183 31.31 -9.77 -4.00
C THR A 183 31.72 -8.53 -4.76
N THR A 184 32.06 -7.45 -4.02
CA THR A 184 33.02 -6.50 -4.55
C THR A 184 34.34 -7.26 -4.66
N ARG A 185 34.57 -7.88 -5.81
CA ARG A 185 35.86 -8.38 -6.21
C ARG A 185 36.81 -7.18 -6.18
N ARG A 186 37.60 -7.06 -5.12
CA ARG A 186 38.75 -6.14 -5.10
C ARG A 186 39.61 -6.55 -6.29
N THR A 187 39.42 -5.86 -7.38
CA THR A 187 40.42 -5.86 -8.45
C THR A 187 41.66 -5.23 -7.85
N ARG A 188 42.61 -6.09 -7.50
CA ARG A 188 43.94 -5.70 -7.08
C ARG A 188 44.58 -5.05 -8.30
N CYS A 189 44.61 -3.71 -8.36
CA CYS A 189 45.48 -2.99 -9.28
C CYS A 189 46.93 -3.27 -8.88
N SER A 190 47.52 -4.24 -9.52
CA SER A 190 48.98 -4.37 -9.49
C SER A 190 49.57 -3.28 -10.38
N SER A 191 49.97 -2.16 -9.78
CA SER A 191 50.82 -1.17 -10.44
C SER A 191 52.23 -1.73 -10.47
N THR A 192 52.60 -2.34 -11.58
CA THR A 192 54.00 -2.61 -11.90
C THR A 192 54.58 -1.30 -12.46
N ALA A 193 55.07 -0.45 -11.58
CA ALA A 193 55.93 0.67 -11.97
C ALA A 193 57.33 0.10 -12.27
N GLN A 194 57.60 -0.07 -13.53
CA GLN A 194 58.96 -0.40 -14.01
C GLN A 194 59.75 0.91 -14.10
N ALA A 195 60.58 1.20 -13.08
CA ALA A 195 61.58 2.20 -13.16
C ALA A 195 62.72 1.69 -14.09
N ARG A 196 62.88 2.32 -15.25
CA ARG A 196 64.13 2.23 -16.02
C ARG A 196 64.99 3.42 -15.66
N ALA A 197 66.12 3.13 -15.00
CA ALA A 197 67.23 4.06 -14.90
C ALA A 197 68.10 3.93 -16.16
N ALA A 198 68.53 5.07 -16.70
CA ALA A 198 69.75 5.27 -17.50
C ALA A 198 70.26 6.63 -17.15
#